data_fbbc781eb814046ddd952d53b9ade218
#
_entry.id   fbbc781eb814046ddd952d53b9ade218
#
_cell.length_a   1.000
_cell.length_b   1.000
_cell.length_c   1.000
_cell.angle_alpha   90.00
_cell.angle_beta   90.00
_cell.angle_gamma   90.00
#
_symmetry.space_group_name_H-M   'P 1'
#
loop_
_entity.id
_entity.type
_entity.pdbx_description
1 polymer ?
#
loop_
_entity_poly.entity_id
_entity_poly.type
_entity_poly.pdbx_seq_one_letter_code
_entity_poly.pdbx_strand_id
1 'polypeptide(L)'
;MSNYNPDIINKEMKLYDNGLYYGQWHTDKIIESYFPNQKYGICIEVGAANGIKGSNTKYFENLGWNVLCIEPNIKYKESLEKTRKLVRYYACGKENMDGVELTVFDVGEKHIMSSLSSLTPDERLVKDHSHLINDEYMMNVNVRTLSWILENEVSDTSFEGIYDIDFVSIDTEGTELDVIRGFDVSKYSVKLFVIENNYEDKSIEIYMNSIGYIKDKRYKINDFYIRRKK
;
A
#
# COMPACT_ATOMS: atom_id res chain seq x y z
N MET A 1 21.44 9.65 6.58
CA MET A 1 21.00 10.84 5.84
C MET A 1 20.28 10.30 4.61
N SER A 2 18.93 10.36 4.57
CA SER A 2 18.21 9.92 3.40
C SER A 2 18.50 10.90 2.27
N ASN A 3 18.90 10.38 1.10
CA ASN A 3 19.10 11.16 -0.13
C ASN A 3 17.75 11.53 -0.75
N TYR A 4 16.79 11.97 0.08
CA TYR A 4 15.50 12.43 -0.39
C TYR A 4 15.68 13.80 -1.05
N ASN A 5 15.68 13.82 -2.37
CA ASN A 5 15.66 15.06 -3.16
C ASN A 5 14.39 15.07 -4.00
N PRO A 6 13.41 15.93 -3.67
CA PRO A 6 12.13 16.00 -4.37
C PRO A 6 12.28 16.33 -5.87
N ASP A 7 13.31 17.07 -6.27
CA ASP A 7 13.58 17.37 -7.67
C ASP A 7 14.07 16.13 -8.43
N ILE A 8 14.79 15.22 -7.75
CA ILE A 8 15.20 13.94 -8.32
C ILE A 8 13.98 13.05 -8.50
N ILE A 9 13.08 12.98 -7.51
CA ILE A 9 11.85 12.20 -7.58
C ILE A 9 10.95 12.71 -8.70
N ASN A 10 10.71 14.01 -8.79
CA ASN A 10 9.92 14.60 -9.87
C ASN A 10 10.55 14.40 -11.25
N LYS A 11 11.89 14.41 -11.34
CA LYS A 11 12.61 14.14 -12.58
C LYS A 11 12.61 12.65 -12.94
N GLU A 12 12.76 11.79 -11.97
CA GLU A 12 12.64 10.34 -12.14
C GLU A 12 11.20 9.97 -12.54
N MET A 13 10.16 10.55 -11.93
CA MET A 13 8.78 10.26 -12.30
C MET A 13 8.38 10.78 -13.70
N LYS A 14 8.97 11.85 -14.18
CA LYS A 14 8.83 12.23 -15.61
C LYS A 14 9.44 11.19 -16.56
N LEU A 15 10.42 10.40 -16.08
CA LEU A 15 10.99 9.26 -16.82
C LEU A 15 10.07 8.02 -16.77
N TYR A 16 9.10 7.96 -15.82
CA TYR A 16 8.16 6.84 -15.63
C TYR A 16 6.89 6.93 -16.49
N ASP A 17 6.65 8.07 -17.13
CA ASP A 17 5.46 8.30 -17.95
C ASP A 17 5.58 7.67 -19.35
N ASN A 18 6.10 6.44 -19.41
CA ASN A 18 5.99 5.61 -20.61
C ASN A 18 4.60 4.91 -20.70
N GLY A 19 3.69 5.22 -19.74
CA GLY A 19 2.32 4.74 -19.73
C GLY A 19 2.13 3.26 -19.37
N LEU A 20 3.21 2.56 -18.96
CA LEU A 20 3.14 1.13 -18.64
C LEU A 20 3.12 0.88 -17.12
N TYR A 21 4.04 1.44 -16.37
CA TYR A 21 4.19 1.24 -14.92
C TYR A 21 3.79 2.48 -14.13
N TYR A 22 3.23 2.28 -12.92
CA TYR A 22 2.63 3.30 -12.05
C TYR A 22 3.32 3.42 -10.71
N GLY A 23 4.00 2.35 -10.26
CA GLY A 23 4.65 2.27 -8.96
C GLY A 23 5.80 3.25 -8.81
N GLN A 24 5.96 3.84 -7.64
CA GLN A 24 7.11 4.67 -7.32
C GLN A 24 8.40 3.87 -7.58
N TRP A 25 9.38 4.47 -8.31
CA TRP A 25 10.61 3.83 -8.79
C TRP A 25 10.41 2.54 -9.59
N HIS A 26 9.26 2.35 -10.25
CA HIS A 26 8.90 1.11 -10.94
C HIS A 26 8.85 -0.11 -10.01
N THR A 27 8.39 0.06 -8.79
CA THR A 27 8.20 -1.04 -7.84
C THR A 27 7.31 -2.12 -8.43
N ASP A 28 6.24 -1.75 -9.15
CA ASP A 28 5.34 -2.67 -9.86
C ASP A 28 6.06 -3.52 -10.94
N LYS A 29 7.09 -2.98 -11.62
CA LYS A 29 7.94 -3.76 -12.51
C LYS A 29 8.79 -4.80 -11.77
N ILE A 30 9.25 -4.47 -10.57
CA ILE A 30 9.96 -5.44 -9.73
C ILE A 30 8.99 -6.52 -9.27
N ILE A 31 7.75 -6.15 -8.88
CA ILE A 31 6.69 -7.11 -8.52
C ILE A 31 6.38 -8.05 -9.68
N GLU A 32 6.27 -7.53 -10.92
CA GLU A 32 6.03 -8.35 -12.12
C GLU A 32 7.06 -9.47 -12.27
N SER A 33 8.32 -9.24 -11.91
CA SER A 33 9.38 -10.26 -12.01
C SER A 33 9.16 -11.49 -11.12
N TYR A 34 8.28 -11.42 -10.12
CA TYR A 34 7.88 -12.57 -9.28
C TYR A 34 6.79 -13.42 -9.94
N PHE A 35 6.11 -12.88 -10.96
CA PHE A 35 4.97 -13.52 -11.61
C PHE A 35 5.18 -13.63 -13.14
N PRO A 36 6.29 -14.23 -13.60
CA PRO A 36 6.63 -14.28 -15.01
C PRO A 36 5.54 -15.03 -15.80
N ASN A 37 5.02 -14.40 -16.86
CA ASN A 37 3.98 -14.94 -17.74
C ASN A 37 2.62 -15.20 -17.06
N GLN A 38 2.39 -14.76 -15.83
CA GLN A 38 1.10 -14.90 -15.17
C GLN A 38 0.13 -13.86 -15.72
N LYS A 39 -0.92 -14.33 -16.43
CA LYS A 39 -1.90 -13.47 -17.11
C LYS A 39 -2.99 -12.93 -16.17
N TYR A 40 -3.31 -13.68 -15.12
CA TYR A 40 -4.37 -13.37 -14.16
C TYR A 40 -3.84 -13.57 -12.75
N GLY A 41 -4.30 -12.76 -11.85
CA GLY A 41 -3.90 -12.87 -10.46
C GLY A 41 -4.82 -12.04 -9.56
N ILE A 42 -4.50 -12.11 -8.28
CA ILE A 42 -5.22 -11.43 -7.21
C ILE A 42 -4.22 -10.65 -6.38
N CYS A 43 -4.43 -9.36 -6.23
CA CYS A 43 -3.60 -8.53 -5.38
C CYS A 43 -4.41 -7.49 -4.60
N ILE A 44 -3.80 -7.02 -3.52
CA ILE A 44 -4.39 -6.02 -2.63
C ILE A 44 -3.43 -4.85 -2.51
N GLU A 45 -3.95 -3.63 -2.54
CA GLU A 45 -3.23 -2.40 -2.26
C GLU A 45 -3.83 -1.72 -1.04
N VAL A 46 -3.04 -1.65 0.04
CA VAL A 46 -3.37 -0.93 1.27
C VAL A 46 -2.61 0.39 1.27
N GLY A 47 -3.36 1.50 1.30
CA GLY A 47 -2.83 2.84 1.04
C GLY A 47 -2.85 3.17 -0.45
N ALA A 48 -4.03 3.08 -1.08
CA ALA A 48 -4.14 3.24 -2.54
C ALA A 48 -4.08 4.70 -3.02
N ALA A 49 -4.13 5.68 -2.13
CA ALA A 49 -4.16 7.11 -2.42
C ALA A 49 -5.10 7.45 -3.58
N ASN A 50 -4.62 8.12 -4.64
CA ASN A 50 -5.45 8.47 -5.78
C ASN A 50 -5.72 7.31 -6.78
N GLY A 51 -5.18 6.13 -6.50
CA GLY A 51 -5.37 4.92 -7.29
C GLY A 51 -4.51 4.80 -8.55
N ILE A 52 -3.67 5.79 -8.86
CA ILE A 52 -2.86 5.84 -10.08
C ILE A 52 -1.40 6.08 -9.76
N LYS A 53 -1.09 7.28 -9.26
CA LYS A 53 0.30 7.70 -9.02
C LYS A 53 0.88 6.94 -7.84
N GLY A 54 2.03 6.30 -8.04
CA GLY A 54 2.68 5.50 -7.01
C GLY A 54 2.07 4.11 -6.79
N SER A 55 0.96 3.79 -7.47
CA SER A 55 0.27 2.52 -7.26
C SER A 55 1.10 1.32 -7.72
N ASN A 56 1.32 0.39 -6.83
CA ASN A 56 2.02 -0.87 -7.11
C ASN A 56 1.11 -1.92 -7.78
N THR A 57 -0.20 -1.66 -7.87
CA THR A 57 -1.18 -2.63 -8.38
C THR A 57 -1.89 -2.18 -9.67
N LYS A 58 -1.83 -0.89 -10.03
CA LYS A 58 -2.55 -0.37 -11.21
C LYS A 58 -2.10 -1.02 -12.52
N TYR A 59 -0.82 -1.30 -12.67
CA TYR A 59 -0.28 -2.05 -13.80
C TYR A 59 -0.98 -3.42 -13.93
N PHE A 60 -1.08 -4.17 -12.83
CA PHE A 60 -1.70 -5.49 -12.81
C PHE A 60 -3.21 -5.44 -13.09
N GLU A 61 -3.92 -4.43 -12.57
CA GLU A 61 -5.34 -4.24 -12.89
C GLU A 61 -5.56 -4.00 -14.39
N ASN A 62 -4.67 -3.22 -15.04
CA ASN A 62 -4.71 -2.99 -16.48
C ASN A 62 -4.44 -4.28 -17.29
N LEU A 63 -3.66 -5.23 -16.75
CA LEU A 63 -3.48 -6.56 -17.33
C LEU A 63 -4.67 -7.51 -17.11
N GLY A 64 -5.67 -7.09 -16.31
CA GLY A 64 -6.86 -7.90 -16.04
C GLY A 64 -6.81 -8.67 -14.71
N TRP A 65 -5.86 -8.38 -13.84
CA TRP A 65 -5.86 -8.94 -12.48
C TRP A 65 -7.00 -8.38 -11.64
N ASN A 66 -7.47 -9.16 -10.68
CA ASN A 66 -8.40 -8.69 -9.67
C ASN A 66 -7.62 -7.92 -8.59
N VAL A 67 -8.00 -6.68 -8.36
CA VAL A 67 -7.31 -5.80 -7.40
C VAL A 67 -8.32 -5.24 -6.42
N LEU A 68 -8.05 -5.39 -5.12
CA LEU A 68 -8.74 -4.69 -4.05
C LEU A 68 -7.87 -3.52 -3.59
N CYS A 69 -8.39 -2.31 -3.72
CA CYS A 69 -7.78 -1.10 -3.18
C CYS A 69 -8.44 -0.71 -1.86
N ILE A 70 -7.62 -0.36 -0.88
CA ILE A 70 -8.07 0.10 0.44
C ILE A 70 -7.43 1.45 0.72
N GLU A 71 -8.27 2.46 1.01
CA GLU A 71 -7.84 3.84 1.22
C GLU A 71 -8.77 4.55 2.21
N PRO A 72 -8.27 5.03 3.35
CA PRO A 72 -9.10 5.73 4.34
C PRO A 72 -9.48 7.15 3.93
N ASN A 73 -8.63 7.85 3.16
CA ASN A 73 -8.82 9.26 2.86
C ASN A 73 -9.84 9.46 1.76
N ILE A 74 -11.05 9.86 2.15
CA ILE A 74 -12.19 10.10 1.23
C ILE A 74 -11.93 11.23 0.22
N LYS A 75 -10.90 12.06 0.40
CA LYS A 75 -10.46 13.04 -0.61
C LYS A 75 -10.18 12.35 -1.96
N TYR A 76 -9.73 11.10 -1.93
CA TYR A 76 -9.41 10.32 -3.12
C TYR A 76 -10.60 9.56 -3.72
N LYS A 77 -11.77 9.60 -3.08
CA LYS A 77 -12.92 8.78 -3.49
C LYS A 77 -13.26 8.94 -4.97
N GLU A 78 -13.40 10.17 -5.45
CA GLU A 78 -13.78 10.44 -6.84
C GLU A 78 -12.74 9.90 -7.84
N SER A 79 -11.44 10.05 -7.52
CA SER A 79 -10.35 9.51 -8.35
C SER A 79 -10.37 7.98 -8.35
N LEU A 80 -10.49 7.36 -7.18
CA LEU A 80 -10.51 5.92 -7.02
C LEU A 80 -11.70 5.28 -7.75
N GLU A 81 -12.92 5.82 -7.59
CA GLU A 81 -14.12 5.29 -8.26
C GLU A 81 -14.06 5.40 -9.79
N LYS A 82 -13.31 6.39 -10.31
CA LYS A 82 -13.10 6.54 -11.77
C LYS A 82 -12.03 5.62 -12.33
N THR A 83 -11.06 5.22 -11.50
CA THR A 83 -9.82 4.61 -12.00
C THR A 83 -9.60 3.18 -11.55
N ARG A 84 -10.31 2.72 -10.50
CA ARG A 84 -10.17 1.40 -9.90
C ARG A 84 -11.51 0.66 -9.88
N LYS A 85 -11.46 -0.67 -10.00
CA LYS A 85 -12.67 -1.50 -10.09
C LYS A 85 -13.28 -1.82 -8.74
N LEU A 86 -12.46 -2.04 -7.72
CA LEU A 86 -12.89 -2.43 -6.39
C LEU A 86 -12.14 -1.62 -5.34
N VAL A 87 -12.85 -0.80 -4.58
CA VAL A 87 -12.29 0.06 -3.53
C VAL A 87 -13.06 -0.12 -2.23
N ARG A 88 -12.35 -0.05 -1.10
CA ARG A 88 -12.92 0.02 0.24
C ARG A 88 -12.30 1.17 1.01
N TYR A 89 -13.15 1.92 1.72
CA TYR A 89 -12.76 3.16 2.41
C TYR A 89 -12.58 2.92 3.90
N TYR A 90 -11.46 2.27 4.24
CA TYR A 90 -11.05 1.96 5.60
C TYR A 90 -9.56 2.27 5.78
N ALA A 91 -9.16 2.64 6.99
CA ALA A 91 -7.79 2.44 7.40
C ALA A 91 -7.59 0.98 7.78
N CYS A 92 -6.41 0.42 7.51
CA CYS A 92 -6.07 -0.92 7.95
C CYS A 92 -5.24 -0.86 9.24
N GLY A 93 -5.53 -1.77 10.17
CA GLY A 93 -4.81 -1.87 11.44
C GLY A 93 -4.88 -3.26 12.04
N LYS A 94 -4.35 -3.41 13.26
CA LYS A 94 -4.29 -4.70 13.97
C LYS A 94 -5.63 -5.14 14.55
N GLU A 95 -6.57 -4.21 14.71
CA GLU A 95 -7.91 -4.45 15.30
C GLU A 95 -8.94 -3.50 14.69
N ASN A 96 -10.22 -3.86 14.82
CA ASN A 96 -11.32 -3.03 14.33
C ASN A 96 -11.64 -1.92 15.33
N MET A 97 -11.69 -0.68 14.85
CA MET A 97 -12.04 0.49 15.65
C MET A 97 -12.87 1.45 14.80
N ASP A 98 -13.82 2.16 15.43
CA ASP A 98 -14.63 3.18 14.76
C ASP A 98 -14.21 4.57 15.20
N GLY A 99 -14.30 5.55 14.29
CA GLY A 99 -14.12 6.96 14.60
C GLY A 99 -12.71 7.33 15.06
N VAL A 100 -11.69 6.66 14.51
CA VAL A 100 -10.28 6.95 14.82
C VAL A 100 -9.83 8.16 14.03
N GLU A 101 -9.07 9.04 14.64
CA GLU A 101 -8.49 10.21 13.96
C GLU A 101 -7.35 9.78 13.02
N LEU A 102 -7.49 10.15 11.75
CA LEU A 102 -6.45 10.06 10.73
C LEU A 102 -5.88 11.46 10.51
N THR A 103 -4.59 11.62 10.72
CA THR A 103 -3.89 12.86 10.37
C THR A 103 -3.58 12.89 8.87
N VAL A 104 -3.96 13.96 8.21
CA VAL A 104 -3.72 14.19 6.78
C VAL A 104 -2.85 15.41 6.59
N PHE A 105 -1.69 15.21 5.97
CA PHE A 105 -0.79 16.29 5.55
C PHE A 105 -1.01 16.57 4.07
N ASP A 106 -1.60 17.73 3.73
CA ASP A 106 -1.78 18.14 2.34
C ASP A 106 -0.46 18.64 1.76
N VAL A 107 0.06 17.98 0.76
CA VAL A 107 1.30 18.37 0.08
C VAL A 107 1.04 18.99 -1.31
N GLY A 108 -0.23 19.23 -1.63
CA GLY A 108 -0.68 19.90 -2.85
C GLY A 108 -0.66 19.02 -4.10
N GLU A 109 -1.46 19.39 -5.10
CA GLU A 109 -1.68 18.61 -6.32
C GLU A 109 -0.45 18.48 -7.22
N LYS A 110 0.56 19.34 -7.03
CA LYS A 110 1.80 19.30 -7.84
C LYS A 110 2.75 18.19 -7.45
N HIS A 111 2.55 17.59 -6.26
CA HIS A 111 3.35 16.46 -5.81
C HIS A 111 2.75 15.13 -6.28
N ILE A 112 3.63 14.14 -6.37
CA ILE A 112 3.29 12.75 -6.67
C ILE A 112 2.28 12.23 -5.67
N MET A 113 2.51 12.53 -4.41
CA MET A 113 1.59 12.30 -3.31
C MET A 113 0.85 13.59 -3.05
N SER A 114 -0.45 13.63 -3.27
CA SER A 114 -1.25 14.81 -2.98
C SER A 114 -1.55 14.96 -1.49
N SER A 115 -1.35 13.94 -0.69
CA SER A 115 -1.32 13.96 0.78
C SER A 115 -0.59 12.75 1.34
N LEU A 116 0.01 12.93 2.51
CA LEU A 116 0.46 11.86 3.39
C LEU A 116 -0.64 11.69 4.44
N SER A 117 -1.05 10.47 4.73
CA SER A 117 -2.10 10.22 5.72
C SER A 117 -1.68 9.08 6.62
N SER A 118 -1.67 9.30 7.93
CA SER A 118 -1.29 8.27 8.89
C SER A 118 -2.20 8.28 10.13
N LEU A 119 -2.49 7.08 10.65
CA LEU A 119 -3.14 6.92 11.96
C LEU A 119 -2.19 7.28 13.11
N THR A 120 -0.88 7.11 12.89
CA THR A 120 0.16 7.39 13.87
C THR A 120 1.36 7.98 13.13
N PRO A 121 1.34 9.29 12.81
CA PRO A 121 2.42 9.91 12.05
C PRO A 121 3.78 9.71 12.72
N ASP A 122 4.74 9.19 11.96
CA ASP A 122 6.13 9.12 12.41
C ASP A 122 6.74 10.54 12.37
N GLU A 123 7.29 11.00 13.47
CA GLU A 123 7.91 12.34 13.56
C GLU A 123 9.03 12.53 12.52
N ARG A 124 9.73 11.46 12.15
CA ARG A 124 10.77 11.48 11.11
C ARG A 124 10.16 11.75 9.75
N LEU A 125 9.03 11.08 9.43
CA LEU A 125 8.29 11.26 8.18
C LEU A 125 7.81 12.70 8.06
N VAL A 126 7.16 13.22 9.09
CA VAL A 126 6.67 14.61 9.14
C VAL A 126 7.83 15.59 8.96
N LYS A 127 8.95 15.37 9.64
CA LYS A 127 10.14 16.22 9.55
C LYS A 127 10.76 16.18 8.14
N ASP A 128 10.90 15.00 7.57
CA ASP A 128 11.51 14.82 6.24
C ASP A 128 10.66 15.48 5.13
N HIS A 129 9.33 15.53 5.32
CA HIS A 129 8.38 16.10 4.36
C HIS A 129 7.88 17.49 4.75
N SER A 130 8.34 18.08 5.85
CA SER A 130 7.84 19.36 6.39
C SER A 130 7.85 20.51 5.38
N HIS A 131 8.82 20.51 4.45
CA HIS A 131 8.95 21.52 3.38
C HIS A 131 7.90 21.36 2.25
N LEU A 132 7.17 20.25 2.22
CA LEU A 132 6.13 19.94 1.25
C LEU A 132 4.72 20.15 1.83
N ILE A 133 4.59 20.09 3.15
CA ILE A 133 3.30 20.18 3.83
C ILE A 133 2.77 21.62 3.73
N ASN A 134 1.64 21.77 3.06
CA ASN A 134 0.93 23.04 2.92
C ASN A 134 -0.11 23.25 4.01
N ASP A 135 -0.75 22.15 4.45
CA ASP A 135 -1.81 22.16 5.46
C ASP A 135 -1.85 20.81 6.18
N GLU A 136 -2.38 20.82 7.39
CA GLU A 136 -2.58 19.63 8.22
C GLU A 136 -4.01 19.65 8.76
N TYR A 137 -4.72 18.54 8.62
CA TYR A 137 -6.05 18.38 9.20
C TYR A 137 -6.30 16.93 9.63
N MET A 138 -7.29 16.78 10.50
CA MET A 138 -7.73 15.47 10.97
C MET A 138 -9.07 15.10 10.37
N MET A 139 -9.26 13.82 10.12
CA MET A 139 -10.53 13.24 9.73
C MET A 139 -10.81 11.94 10.49
N ASN A 140 -12.09 11.68 10.80
CA ASN A 140 -12.48 10.43 11.42
C ASN A 140 -12.62 9.33 10.38
N VAL A 141 -11.99 8.19 10.66
CA VAL A 141 -12.05 7.00 9.80
C VAL A 141 -12.37 5.76 10.63
N ASN A 142 -12.90 4.73 9.98
CA ASN A 142 -13.03 3.42 10.59
C ASN A 142 -11.78 2.58 10.26
N VAL A 143 -11.18 2.01 11.28
CA VAL A 143 -10.08 1.05 11.14
C VAL A 143 -10.66 -0.35 11.07
N ARG A 144 -10.18 -1.14 10.13
CA ARG A 144 -10.52 -2.57 10.00
C ARG A 144 -9.28 -3.40 9.81
N THR A 145 -9.28 -4.61 10.31
CA THR A 145 -8.23 -5.56 9.95
C THR A 145 -8.41 -5.97 8.49
N LEU A 146 -7.31 -6.26 7.81
CA LEU A 146 -7.38 -6.72 6.42
C LEU A 146 -8.19 -8.02 6.30
N SER A 147 -8.08 -8.91 7.30
CA SER A 147 -8.91 -10.13 7.37
C SER A 147 -10.39 -9.82 7.46
N TRP A 148 -10.77 -8.86 8.30
CA TRP A 148 -12.18 -8.46 8.44
C TRP A 148 -12.74 -7.91 7.12
N ILE A 149 -11.96 -7.09 6.40
CA ILE A 149 -12.38 -6.55 5.08
C ILE A 149 -12.63 -7.70 4.09
N LEU A 150 -11.73 -8.68 4.04
CA LEU A 150 -11.89 -9.85 3.16
C LEU A 150 -13.05 -10.76 3.55
N GLU A 151 -13.50 -10.73 4.81
CA GLU A 151 -14.62 -11.51 5.29
C GLU A 151 -15.98 -10.82 5.11
N ASN A 152 -16.02 -9.49 5.18
CA ASN A 152 -17.27 -8.75 5.31
C ASN A 152 -17.57 -7.78 4.18
N GLU A 153 -16.53 -7.35 3.42
CA GLU A 153 -16.67 -6.25 2.47
C GLU A 153 -16.48 -6.67 1.00
N VAL A 154 -16.29 -7.96 0.73
CA VAL A 154 -15.99 -8.45 -0.62
C VAL A 154 -17.03 -9.40 -1.18
N SER A 155 -18.19 -9.57 -0.51
CA SER A 155 -19.32 -10.33 -1.04
C SER A 155 -19.74 -9.78 -2.40
N ASP A 156 -20.18 -10.67 -3.31
CA ASP A 156 -20.57 -10.32 -4.67
C ASP A 156 -19.47 -9.64 -5.51
N THR A 157 -18.21 -9.81 -5.12
CA THR A 157 -17.05 -9.30 -5.86
C THR A 157 -16.14 -10.42 -6.34
N SER A 158 -15.14 -10.06 -7.13
CA SER A 158 -14.07 -11.00 -7.55
C SER A 158 -13.18 -11.50 -6.41
N PHE A 159 -13.37 -11.02 -5.20
CA PHE A 159 -12.65 -11.45 -4.00
C PHE A 159 -13.47 -12.38 -3.09
N GLU A 160 -14.74 -12.61 -3.40
CA GLU A 160 -15.54 -13.55 -2.61
C GLU A 160 -14.96 -14.96 -2.64
N GLY A 161 -14.74 -15.56 -1.48
CA GLY A 161 -14.18 -16.90 -1.35
C GLY A 161 -12.71 -17.05 -1.73
N ILE A 162 -11.98 -15.94 -1.90
CA ILE A 162 -10.55 -15.96 -2.21
C ILE A 162 -9.74 -16.14 -0.94
N TYR A 163 -8.84 -17.13 -0.96
CA TYR A 163 -7.89 -17.42 0.11
C TYR A 163 -6.43 -17.38 -0.38
N ASP A 164 -6.19 -17.50 -1.68
CA ASP A 164 -4.87 -17.42 -2.30
C ASP A 164 -4.70 -16.06 -2.98
N ILE A 165 -3.75 -15.28 -2.48
CA ILE A 165 -3.44 -13.92 -2.94
C ILE A 165 -2.03 -13.92 -3.51
N ASP A 166 -1.86 -13.40 -4.71
CA ASP A 166 -0.55 -13.35 -5.34
C ASP A 166 0.35 -12.35 -4.64
N PHE A 167 -0.13 -11.11 -4.43
CA PHE A 167 0.64 -10.19 -3.60
C PHE A 167 -0.24 -9.18 -2.85
N VAL A 168 0.33 -8.66 -1.76
CA VAL A 168 -0.22 -7.54 -0.98
C VAL A 168 0.83 -6.44 -0.93
N SER A 169 0.47 -5.25 -1.38
CA SER A 169 1.27 -4.03 -1.22
C SER A 169 0.72 -3.23 -0.05
N ILE A 170 1.60 -2.83 0.86
CA ILE A 170 1.25 -2.07 2.08
C ILE A 170 2.11 -0.82 2.14
N ASP A 171 1.45 0.33 2.12
CA ASP A 171 2.05 1.66 2.18
C ASP A 171 1.07 2.57 2.96
N THR A 172 1.26 2.67 4.26
CA THR A 172 0.32 3.32 5.18
C THR A 172 0.96 4.42 6.03
N GLU A 173 2.16 4.84 5.61
CA GLU A 173 2.89 5.97 6.19
C GLU A 173 3.14 5.81 7.71
N GLY A 174 3.60 4.60 8.10
CA GLY A 174 4.07 4.30 9.45
C GLY A 174 3.23 3.29 10.26
N THR A 175 2.18 2.71 9.69
CA THR A 175 1.35 1.69 10.37
C THR A 175 1.39 0.31 9.70
N GLU A 176 2.37 0.05 8.85
CA GLU A 176 2.51 -1.19 8.05
C GLU A 176 2.53 -2.44 8.92
N LEU A 177 3.25 -2.38 10.05
CA LEU A 177 3.31 -3.51 11.00
C LEU A 177 1.95 -3.84 11.60
N ASP A 178 1.13 -2.83 11.92
CA ASP A 178 -0.20 -3.05 12.47
C ASP A 178 -1.16 -3.58 11.41
N VAL A 179 -1.02 -3.20 10.14
CA VAL A 179 -1.74 -3.82 9.02
C VAL A 179 -1.46 -5.31 8.94
N ILE A 180 -0.17 -5.71 8.99
CA ILE A 180 0.23 -7.11 8.90
C ILE A 180 -0.26 -7.90 10.12
N ARG A 181 -0.22 -7.32 11.31
CA ARG A 181 -0.75 -7.94 12.54
C ARG A 181 -2.26 -8.20 12.49
N GLY A 182 -3.01 -7.39 11.75
CA GLY A 182 -4.43 -7.57 11.51
C GLY A 182 -4.76 -8.54 10.38
N PHE A 183 -3.75 -9.22 9.81
CA PHE A 183 -3.94 -10.13 8.69
C PHE A 183 -3.66 -11.58 9.06
N ASP A 184 -4.68 -12.43 8.96
CA ASP A 184 -4.57 -13.86 9.28
C ASP A 184 -3.94 -14.65 8.12
N VAL A 185 -2.62 -14.76 8.15
CA VAL A 185 -1.84 -15.54 7.16
C VAL A 185 -2.01 -17.05 7.30
N SER A 186 -2.71 -17.54 8.33
CA SER A 186 -3.08 -18.95 8.44
C SER A 186 -4.31 -19.27 7.59
N LYS A 187 -5.21 -18.29 7.44
CA LYS A 187 -6.40 -18.36 6.62
C LYS A 187 -6.14 -17.95 5.18
N TYR A 188 -5.37 -16.88 4.98
CA TYR A 188 -5.06 -16.33 3.67
C TYR A 188 -3.62 -16.62 3.29
N SER A 189 -3.42 -17.27 2.14
CA SER A 189 -2.10 -17.56 1.59
C SER A 189 -1.65 -16.43 0.70
N VAL A 190 -0.57 -15.76 1.05
CA VAL A 190 0.03 -14.70 0.22
C VAL A 190 1.38 -15.17 -0.31
N LYS A 191 1.63 -15.00 -1.61
CA LYS A 191 2.93 -15.39 -2.21
C LYS A 191 3.99 -14.33 -1.96
N LEU A 192 3.62 -13.04 -2.05
CA LEU A 192 4.53 -11.91 -1.92
C LEU A 192 3.89 -10.77 -1.11
N PHE A 193 4.58 -10.28 -0.08
CA PHE A 193 4.30 -8.98 0.51
C PHE A 193 5.31 -7.96 0.02
N VAL A 194 4.84 -6.77 -0.32
CA VAL A 194 5.65 -5.59 -0.62
C VAL A 194 5.27 -4.54 0.40
N ILE A 195 6.20 -4.20 1.28
CA ILE A 195 5.91 -3.39 2.46
C ILE A 195 6.82 -2.18 2.44
N GLU A 196 6.22 -0.99 2.48
CA GLU A 196 7.00 0.22 2.68
C GLU A 196 7.66 0.20 4.06
N ASN A 197 8.94 0.54 4.10
CA ASN A 197 9.73 0.57 5.32
C ASN A 197 10.79 1.65 5.23
N ASN A 198 10.37 2.90 5.22
CA ASN A 198 11.22 4.08 5.00
C ASN A 198 12.45 4.10 5.89
N TYR A 199 12.31 3.67 7.15
CA TYR A 199 13.33 3.79 8.19
C TYR A 199 13.99 2.47 8.57
N GLU A 200 13.81 1.42 7.76
CA GLU A 200 14.38 0.07 7.98
C GLU A 200 14.03 -0.49 9.38
N ASP A 201 12.75 -0.33 9.76
CA ASP A 201 12.25 -0.86 11.01
C ASP A 201 12.38 -2.39 11.04
N LYS A 202 13.22 -2.88 11.94
CA LYS A 202 13.49 -4.30 12.12
C LYS A 202 12.31 -5.08 12.69
N SER A 203 11.35 -4.40 13.33
CA SER A 203 10.17 -5.03 13.89
C SER A 203 9.29 -5.68 12.81
N ILE A 204 9.22 -5.09 11.61
CA ILE A 204 8.54 -5.67 10.45
C ILE A 204 9.19 -7.01 10.06
N GLU A 205 10.51 -7.03 9.88
CA GLU A 205 11.23 -8.25 9.50
C GLU A 205 11.12 -9.35 10.57
N ILE A 206 11.24 -8.98 11.85
CA ILE A 206 11.07 -9.92 12.97
C ILE A 206 9.68 -10.53 12.94
N TYR A 207 8.63 -9.72 12.77
CA TYR A 207 7.26 -10.20 12.73
C TYR A 207 7.01 -11.07 11.49
N MET A 208 7.41 -10.64 10.29
CA MET A 208 7.28 -11.42 9.06
C MET A 208 7.95 -12.79 9.17
N ASN A 209 9.15 -12.85 9.76
CA ASN A 209 9.82 -14.12 10.02
C ASN A 209 9.02 -15.05 10.97
N SER A 210 8.37 -14.48 11.99
CA SER A 210 7.57 -15.24 12.96
C SER A 210 6.31 -15.86 12.34
N ILE A 211 5.77 -15.25 11.29
CA ILE A 211 4.58 -15.74 10.56
C ILE A 211 4.93 -16.52 9.29
N GLY A 212 6.20 -16.87 9.10
CA GLY A 212 6.64 -17.78 8.04
C GLY A 212 7.03 -17.12 6.72
N TYR A 213 7.30 -15.82 6.71
CA TYR A 213 7.83 -15.11 5.56
C TYR A 213 9.28 -14.73 5.79
N ILE A 214 10.06 -14.72 4.71
CA ILE A 214 11.46 -14.27 4.73
C ILE A 214 11.65 -13.09 3.79
N LYS A 215 12.49 -12.16 4.19
CA LYS A 215 12.88 -11.05 3.34
C LYS A 215 13.70 -11.56 2.17
N ASP A 216 13.19 -11.38 0.95
CA ASP A 216 13.86 -11.76 -0.29
C ASP A 216 14.81 -10.65 -0.73
N LYS A 217 14.31 -9.42 -0.75
CA LYS A 217 15.11 -8.24 -1.09
C LYS A 217 14.53 -6.97 -0.49
N ARG A 218 15.34 -5.92 -0.54
CA ARG A 218 14.91 -4.54 -0.41
C ARG A 218 15.11 -3.83 -1.75
N TYR A 219 14.12 -3.06 -2.16
CA TYR A 219 14.24 -2.17 -3.32
C TYR A 219 13.73 -0.77 -2.95
N LYS A 220 14.66 0.18 -2.93
CA LYS A 220 14.40 1.55 -2.45
C LYS A 220 13.88 1.51 -1.00
N ILE A 221 12.67 1.99 -0.77
CA ILE A 221 12.02 1.99 0.54
C ILE A 221 11.16 0.76 0.80
N ASN A 222 11.01 -0.12 -0.18
CA ASN A 222 10.12 -1.29 -0.10
C ASN A 222 10.90 -2.56 0.25
N ASP A 223 10.44 -3.29 1.24
CA ASP A 223 10.88 -4.62 1.60
C ASP A 223 9.97 -5.68 0.99
N PHE A 224 10.57 -6.67 0.33
CA PHE A 224 9.87 -7.76 -0.35
C PHE A 224 9.99 -9.04 0.47
N TYR A 225 8.86 -9.62 0.87
CA TYR A 225 8.81 -10.85 1.67
C TYR A 225 8.10 -11.96 0.93
N ILE A 226 8.74 -13.11 0.84
CA ILE A 226 8.19 -14.32 0.23
C ILE A 226 7.93 -15.38 1.30
N ARG A 227 6.96 -16.26 1.02
CA ARG A 227 6.66 -17.36 1.93
C ARG A 227 7.85 -18.32 2.01
N ARG A 228 8.25 -18.69 3.22
CA ARG A 228 9.32 -19.67 3.44
C ARG A 228 8.89 -21.01 2.83
N LYS A 229 9.71 -21.57 1.96
CA LYS A 229 9.51 -22.94 1.49
C LYS A 229 9.68 -23.89 2.68
N LYS A 230 8.69 -24.78 2.86
CA LYS A 230 8.79 -25.86 3.85
C LYS A 230 9.85 -26.87 3.43
#